data_332a679f8d9cb891e8f66bc8a3843e46
#
_entry.id   332a679f8d9cb891e8f66bc8a3843e46
#
_cell.length_a   1.000
_cell.length_b   1.000
_cell.length_c   1.000
_cell.angle_alpha   90.00
_cell.angle_beta   90.00
_cell.angle_gamma   90.00
#
_symmetry.space_group_name_H-M   'P 1'
#
loop_
_entity.id
_entity.type
_entity.pdbx_description
1 polymer ?
#
loop_
_entity_poly.entity_id
_entity_poly.type
_entity_poly.pdbx_seq_one_letter_code
_entity_poly.pdbx_strand_id
1 'polypeptide(L)'
;MTRFVCFLVTLVASVTCQPLLAQPVTASSSAAPATTAPPQLAINNKPWTGDFDRMLERRMIRVYAPFSRSFYFNDNGRERGIAVELVRDWERYLNIKYAKELGKRPLTIYVMPATRDKLLPYLGEGLADVAIGNLTVTEERLKEADFVPGDEGRRTIDEIVVTGPKSPELKSLEDLSGKRVHVRKASSYHDSLQALNEHFKSEGKPEVQLILVPDALEDEDLMEMLDAGLVELQVVDDWKAHMWAQVLPKINLRSDLVLPADAKTGWATRKNSPKLAAEIDDLFRNWAMKQGVADYRIHSYMSKVKELKDPTASSEYKRFTDTLAIFPKYGNQYSFDPLMLAAQGYQESQLNQNAKSHVGAIGVMQLMPATGAQMQVGDIHLTEANIHAGTKYMDQLLTTYFGDAQFKEGNRPLFAFASYNCGPANVAKARREAEKRGLDPNKWFNNVELVIAEQVGTETPTYVRNIYKYYVAYKLTLGAQAEAEKARSQVVPSSG
;
A
#
# COMPACT_ATOMS: atom_id res chain seq x y z
N MET A 1 -41.15 59.01 -3.58
CA MET A 1 -40.59 60.28 -4.11
C MET A 1 -39.33 60.57 -3.34
N THR A 2 -38.18 60.48 -3.95
CA THR A 2 -37.05 61.39 -3.92
C THR A 2 -35.87 60.67 -4.58
N ARG A 3 -35.53 61.13 -5.80
CA ARG A 3 -34.41 60.64 -6.61
C ARG A 3 -33.14 61.30 -6.06
N PHE A 4 -32.04 60.47 -5.89
CA PHE A 4 -30.69 61.02 -5.76
C PHE A 4 -29.91 60.65 -7.04
N VAL A 5 -29.44 61.74 -7.70
CA VAL A 5 -28.59 61.76 -8.88
C VAL A 5 -27.13 61.76 -8.39
N CYS A 6 -26.32 60.84 -8.88
CA CYS A 6 -24.90 60.83 -8.59
C CYS A 6 -24.13 61.37 -9.79
N PHE A 7 -23.36 62.41 -9.57
CA PHE A 7 -22.51 63.09 -10.55
C PHE A 7 -21.23 62.29 -10.82
N LEU A 8 -20.94 62.07 -12.10
CA LEU A 8 -19.66 61.53 -12.57
C LEU A 8 -18.69 62.68 -12.82
N VAL A 9 -17.56 62.70 -12.10
CA VAL A 9 -16.43 63.62 -12.39
C VAL A 9 -15.35 62.83 -13.12
N THR A 10 -15.18 63.12 -14.41
CA THR A 10 -14.09 62.63 -15.26
C THR A 10 -12.88 63.54 -15.10
N LEU A 11 -11.78 63.02 -14.56
CA LEU A 11 -10.49 63.69 -14.55
C LEU A 11 -9.65 63.17 -15.71
N VAL A 12 -9.36 64.01 -16.68
CA VAL A 12 -8.46 63.73 -17.82
C VAL A 12 -7.06 64.17 -17.41
N ALA A 13 -6.15 63.23 -17.20
CA ALA A 13 -4.74 63.54 -17.01
C ALA A 13 -3.97 63.24 -18.32
N SER A 14 -3.47 64.28 -18.94
CA SER A 14 -2.59 64.25 -20.11
C SER A 14 -1.20 63.79 -19.70
N VAL A 15 -0.74 62.63 -20.16
CA VAL A 15 0.63 62.17 -20.00
C VAL A 15 1.39 62.41 -21.29
N THR A 16 2.40 63.33 -21.25
CA THR A 16 3.36 63.56 -22.32
C THR A 16 4.39 62.45 -22.41
N CYS A 17 4.48 61.84 -23.54
CA CYS A 17 5.42 60.77 -23.86
C CYS A 17 6.78 61.37 -24.29
N GLN A 18 7.83 61.15 -23.51
CA GLN A 18 9.21 61.38 -23.97
C GLN A 18 9.83 60.03 -24.37
N PRO A 19 10.61 59.93 -25.49
CA PRO A 19 11.25 58.71 -25.90
C PRO A 19 12.49 58.45 -25.06
N LEU A 20 12.51 57.35 -24.30
CA LEU A 20 13.71 56.83 -23.63
C LEU A 20 14.55 56.04 -24.65
N LEU A 21 15.80 56.47 -24.85
CA LEU A 21 16.81 55.75 -25.62
C LEU A 21 17.13 54.41 -24.93
N ALA A 22 16.97 53.31 -25.65
CA ALA A 22 17.27 51.96 -25.18
C ALA A 22 18.81 51.78 -25.06
N GLN A 23 19.30 51.44 -23.86
CA GLN A 23 20.63 50.89 -23.66
C GLN A 23 20.59 49.37 -23.92
N PRO A 24 21.67 48.76 -24.46
CA PRO A 24 21.71 47.31 -24.71
C PRO A 24 21.80 46.56 -23.37
N VAL A 25 20.78 45.77 -23.09
CA VAL A 25 20.77 44.85 -21.98
C VAL A 25 21.67 43.67 -22.33
N THR A 26 22.79 43.55 -21.63
CA THR A 26 23.58 42.31 -21.64
C THR A 26 22.74 41.17 -21.14
N ALA A 27 22.55 40.14 -21.97
CA ALA A 27 21.84 38.92 -21.60
C ALA A 27 22.59 38.21 -20.48
N SER A 28 22.12 38.40 -19.27
CA SER A 28 22.45 37.53 -18.14
C SER A 28 21.72 36.19 -18.37
N SER A 29 22.50 35.13 -18.62
CA SER A 29 22.03 33.76 -18.67
C SER A 29 21.41 33.43 -17.32
N SER A 30 20.09 33.59 -17.20
CA SER A 30 19.34 33.05 -16.08
C SER A 30 19.30 31.53 -16.22
N ALA A 31 20.06 30.83 -15.39
CA ALA A 31 19.90 29.41 -15.19
C ALA A 31 18.42 29.16 -14.91
N ALA A 32 17.80 28.24 -15.67
CA ALA A 32 16.43 27.78 -15.41
C ALA A 32 16.33 27.35 -13.94
N PRO A 33 15.25 27.70 -13.23
CA PRO A 33 15.09 27.26 -11.85
C PRO A 33 15.11 25.74 -11.84
N ALA A 34 16.01 25.16 -11.04
CA ALA A 34 16.05 23.73 -10.80
C ALA A 34 14.64 23.31 -10.40
N THR A 35 14.01 22.45 -11.21
CA THR A 35 12.72 21.85 -10.90
C THR A 35 12.90 21.00 -9.64
N THR A 36 12.64 21.59 -8.48
CA THR A 36 12.55 20.85 -7.24
C THR A 36 11.40 19.87 -7.40
N ALA A 37 11.67 18.57 -7.20
CA ALA A 37 10.61 17.56 -7.16
C ALA A 37 9.50 18.00 -6.21
N PRO A 38 8.22 17.75 -6.55
CA PRO A 38 7.11 18.14 -5.69
C PRO A 38 7.28 17.54 -4.29
N PRO A 39 6.85 18.25 -3.22
CA PRO A 39 7.01 17.78 -1.85
C PRO A 39 6.23 16.47 -1.66
N GLN A 40 6.94 15.41 -1.31
CA GLN A 40 6.36 14.11 -1.02
C GLN A 40 6.01 14.01 0.47
N LEU A 41 4.84 13.45 0.78
CA LEU A 41 4.51 13.12 2.16
C LEU A 41 5.42 11.98 2.63
N ALA A 42 6.16 12.22 3.71
CA ALA A 42 6.97 11.17 4.31
C ALA A 42 6.06 10.08 4.87
N ILE A 43 6.24 8.83 4.42
CA ILE A 43 5.64 7.68 5.07
C ILE A 43 6.24 7.67 6.49
N ASN A 44 5.39 7.79 7.51
CA ASN A 44 5.85 7.85 8.89
C ASN A 44 6.29 6.46 9.35
N ASN A 45 7.45 6.04 8.87
CA ASN A 45 8.10 4.77 9.16
C ASN A 45 9.26 4.95 10.15
N LYS A 46 9.01 5.74 11.19
CA LYS A 46 9.98 5.90 12.29
C LYS A 46 9.89 4.73 13.26
N PRO A 47 11.00 4.28 13.84
CA PRO A 47 11.02 3.29 14.90
C PRO A 47 10.07 3.65 16.03
N TRP A 48 9.27 2.68 16.46
CA TRP A 48 8.34 2.82 17.57
C TRP A 48 8.01 1.43 18.13
N THR A 49 7.95 1.29 19.46
CA THR A 49 7.95 0.00 20.16
C THR A 49 6.91 -0.12 21.27
N GLY A 50 5.80 0.60 21.19
CA GLY A 50 4.72 0.41 22.18
C GLY A 50 3.96 -0.91 21.97
N ASP A 51 3.30 -1.44 23.00
CA ASP A 51 2.39 -2.58 22.91
C ASP A 51 0.98 -2.13 22.49
N PHE A 52 0.01 -3.03 22.45
CA PHE A 52 -1.33 -2.79 21.91
C PHE A 52 -2.07 -1.61 22.55
N ASP A 53 -1.98 -1.43 23.87
CA ASP A 53 -2.56 -0.27 24.57
C ASP A 53 -2.07 1.06 23.98
N ARG A 54 -0.77 1.17 23.71
CA ARG A 54 -0.20 2.35 23.07
C ARG A 54 -0.55 2.45 21.59
N MET A 55 -0.76 1.32 20.90
CA MET A 55 -1.28 1.30 19.53
C MET A 55 -2.72 1.80 19.50
N LEU A 56 -3.53 1.44 20.48
CA LEU A 56 -4.91 1.91 20.63
C LEU A 56 -4.96 3.43 20.87
N GLU A 57 -4.10 3.97 21.74
CA GLU A 57 -3.96 5.42 21.98
C GLU A 57 -3.59 6.18 20.68
N ARG A 58 -2.59 5.72 19.95
CA ARG A 58 -2.15 6.37 18.70
C ARG A 58 -3.03 6.04 17.49
N ARG A 59 -4.00 5.13 17.63
CA ARG A 59 -4.97 4.73 16.58
C ARG A 59 -4.32 4.12 15.34
N MET A 60 -3.22 3.40 15.50
CA MET A 60 -2.46 2.87 14.39
C MET A 60 -1.76 1.57 14.74
N ILE A 61 -1.88 0.58 13.86
CA ILE A 61 -1.06 -0.64 13.84
C ILE A 61 -0.39 -0.70 12.47
N ARG A 62 0.88 -1.09 12.43
CA ARG A 62 1.66 -1.27 11.20
C ARG A 62 1.86 -2.76 10.95
N VAL A 63 1.32 -3.23 9.83
CA VAL A 63 1.41 -4.63 9.41
C VAL A 63 2.26 -4.71 8.16
N TYR A 64 3.32 -5.50 8.17
CA TYR A 64 4.10 -5.79 6.98
C TYR A 64 3.71 -7.14 6.38
N ALA A 65 3.57 -7.19 5.06
CA ALA A 65 3.24 -8.37 4.28
C ALA A 65 4.16 -8.49 3.06
N PRO A 66 4.45 -9.70 2.55
CA PRO A 66 5.16 -9.83 1.29
C PRO A 66 4.31 -9.27 0.14
N PHE A 67 4.95 -8.54 -0.79
CA PHE A 67 4.30 -8.16 -2.04
C PHE A 67 4.11 -9.42 -2.89
N SER A 68 2.90 -9.93 -2.93
CA SER A 68 2.56 -11.24 -3.45
C SER A 68 1.12 -11.26 -3.91
N ARG A 69 0.87 -11.83 -5.09
CA ARG A 69 -0.50 -12.04 -5.57
C ARG A 69 -1.30 -13.00 -4.71
N SER A 70 -0.64 -13.80 -3.89
CA SER A 70 -1.30 -14.67 -2.90
C SER A 70 -1.64 -13.91 -1.61
N PHE A 71 -0.77 -13.01 -1.13
CA PHE A 71 -0.89 -12.42 0.21
C PHE A 71 -1.28 -10.95 0.23
N TYR A 72 -0.59 -10.12 -0.53
CA TYR A 72 -0.87 -8.69 -0.63
C TYR A 72 -0.41 -8.13 -1.96
N PHE A 73 -1.31 -7.56 -2.71
CA PHE A 73 -1.04 -6.78 -3.92
C PHE A 73 -2.12 -5.71 -4.10
N ASN A 74 -1.86 -4.78 -5.01
CA ASN A 74 -2.84 -3.77 -5.38
C ASN A 74 -3.46 -4.14 -6.73
N ASP A 75 -4.78 -4.35 -6.75
CA ASP A 75 -5.56 -4.60 -7.96
C ASP A 75 -6.45 -3.40 -8.24
N ASN A 76 -6.09 -2.62 -9.27
CA ASN A 76 -6.83 -1.43 -9.69
C ASN A 76 -7.14 -0.45 -8.53
N GLY A 77 -6.17 -0.27 -7.64
CA GLY A 77 -6.32 0.57 -6.47
C GLY A 77 -6.95 -0.13 -5.26
N ARG A 78 -7.36 -1.38 -5.37
CA ARG A 78 -7.89 -2.19 -4.26
C ARG A 78 -6.80 -3.08 -3.67
N GLU A 79 -6.67 -3.05 -2.38
CA GLU A 79 -5.85 -4.04 -1.69
C GLU A 79 -6.49 -5.43 -1.82
N ARG A 80 -5.71 -6.40 -2.29
CA ARG A 80 -6.13 -7.79 -2.52
C ARG A 80 -5.10 -8.74 -1.92
N GLY A 81 -5.54 -9.95 -1.66
CA GLY A 81 -4.70 -11.03 -1.13
C GLY A 81 -5.24 -11.59 0.19
N ILE A 82 -4.95 -12.85 0.45
CA ILE A 82 -5.47 -13.56 1.62
C ILE A 82 -5.10 -12.85 2.92
N ALA A 83 -3.85 -12.39 3.01
CA ALA A 83 -3.34 -11.76 4.22
C ALA A 83 -4.01 -10.42 4.50
N VAL A 84 -4.13 -9.56 3.48
CA VAL A 84 -4.73 -8.23 3.68
C VAL A 84 -6.23 -8.30 3.97
N GLU A 85 -6.95 -9.25 3.38
CA GLU A 85 -8.36 -9.43 3.69
C GLU A 85 -8.59 -9.79 5.16
N LEU A 86 -7.76 -10.68 5.72
CA LEU A 86 -7.79 -11.01 7.16
C LEU A 86 -7.43 -9.81 8.05
N VAL A 87 -6.46 -8.99 7.62
CA VAL A 87 -6.10 -7.76 8.34
C VAL A 87 -7.24 -6.74 8.33
N ARG A 88 -7.98 -6.61 7.23
CA ARG A 88 -9.16 -5.72 7.16
C ARG A 88 -10.30 -6.24 8.03
N ASP A 89 -10.45 -7.54 8.14
CA ASP A 89 -11.38 -8.15 9.07
C ASP A 89 -10.96 -7.88 10.53
N TRP A 90 -9.67 -7.98 10.85
CA TRP A 90 -9.12 -7.64 12.16
C TRP A 90 -9.31 -6.16 12.51
N GLU A 91 -9.07 -5.26 11.57
CA GLU A 91 -9.33 -3.82 11.74
C GLU A 91 -10.79 -3.56 12.14
N ARG A 92 -11.74 -4.20 11.46
CA ARG A 92 -13.17 -4.09 11.81
C ARG A 92 -13.46 -4.66 13.20
N TYR A 93 -12.93 -5.84 13.49
CA TYR A 93 -13.10 -6.49 14.78
C TYR A 93 -12.62 -5.60 15.94
N LEU A 94 -11.40 -5.05 15.84
CA LEU A 94 -10.85 -4.17 16.86
C LEU A 94 -11.67 -2.87 17.02
N ASN A 95 -12.12 -2.27 15.93
CA ASN A 95 -12.94 -1.07 15.97
C ASN A 95 -14.31 -1.29 16.63
N ILE A 96 -14.89 -2.48 16.50
CA ILE A 96 -16.12 -2.85 17.20
C ILE A 96 -15.82 -3.13 18.68
N LYS A 97 -14.80 -3.94 18.97
CA LYS A 97 -14.40 -4.34 20.33
C LYS A 97 -14.07 -3.15 21.22
N TYR A 98 -13.37 -2.17 20.67
CA TYR A 98 -12.85 -0.98 21.38
C TYR A 98 -13.62 0.31 21.04
N ALA A 99 -14.88 0.21 20.61
CA ALA A 99 -15.67 1.36 20.18
C ALA A 99 -15.78 2.47 21.23
N LYS A 100 -15.84 2.12 22.53
CA LYS A 100 -15.91 3.08 23.62
C LYS A 100 -14.62 3.89 23.79
N GLU A 101 -13.48 3.21 23.80
CA GLU A 101 -12.13 3.79 23.94
C GLU A 101 -11.74 4.58 22.70
N LEU A 102 -12.16 4.11 21.54
CA LEU A 102 -11.89 4.75 20.25
C LEU A 102 -12.74 6.02 20.05
N GLY A 103 -13.96 6.05 20.56
CA GLY A 103 -14.86 7.19 20.41
C GLY A 103 -15.08 7.55 18.94
N LYS A 104 -14.88 8.81 18.58
CA LYS A 104 -15.11 9.32 17.21
C LYS A 104 -13.97 9.06 16.22
N ARG A 105 -12.86 8.48 16.64
CA ARG A 105 -11.70 8.20 15.76
C ARG A 105 -11.38 6.71 15.72
N PRO A 106 -11.54 6.05 14.58
CA PRO A 106 -11.23 4.63 14.46
C PRO A 106 -9.72 4.37 14.57
N LEU A 107 -9.38 3.15 14.97
CA LEU A 107 -8.07 2.57 14.80
C LEU A 107 -7.91 2.20 13.32
N THR A 108 -6.74 2.48 12.74
CA THR A 108 -6.42 2.13 11.35
C THR A 108 -5.22 1.18 11.32
N ILE A 109 -5.33 0.11 10.54
CA ILE A 109 -4.22 -0.81 10.29
C ILE A 109 -3.63 -0.47 8.91
N TYR A 110 -2.36 -0.08 8.89
CA TYR A 110 -1.60 0.16 7.66
C TYR A 110 -0.91 -1.13 7.24
N VAL A 111 -1.24 -1.64 6.05
CA VAL A 111 -0.54 -2.77 5.45
C VAL A 111 0.51 -2.24 4.49
N MET A 112 1.75 -2.68 4.70
CA MET A 112 2.92 -2.21 3.97
C MET A 112 3.63 -3.41 3.33
N PRO A 113 3.86 -3.41 2.01
CA PRO A 113 4.62 -4.47 1.37
C PRO A 113 6.11 -4.38 1.73
N ALA A 114 6.72 -5.54 1.92
CA ALA A 114 8.16 -5.69 2.04
C ALA A 114 8.59 -7.06 1.48
N THR A 115 9.86 -7.21 1.18
CA THR A 115 10.44 -8.52 0.88
C THR A 115 10.53 -9.37 2.15
N ARG A 116 10.50 -10.69 2.00
CA ARG A 116 10.42 -11.62 3.15
C ARG A 116 11.61 -11.51 4.10
N ASP A 117 12.79 -11.24 3.57
CA ASP A 117 14.02 -11.01 4.33
C ASP A 117 13.92 -9.82 5.31
N LYS A 118 13.02 -8.86 5.05
CA LYS A 118 12.82 -7.65 5.86
C LYS A 118 11.69 -7.76 6.89
N LEU A 119 10.80 -8.75 6.77
CA LEU A 119 9.60 -8.82 7.60
C LEU A 119 9.92 -8.92 9.10
N LEU A 120 10.78 -9.85 9.51
CA LEU A 120 11.16 -10.01 10.91
C LEU A 120 12.13 -8.93 11.41
N PRO A 121 13.18 -8.53 10.65
CA PRO A 121 14.03 -7.40 11.03
C PRO A 121 13.23 -6.12 11.33
N TYR A 122 12.21 -5.80 10.53
CA TYR A 122 11.39 -4.60 10.75
C TYR A 122 10.59 -4.64 12.06
N LEU A 123 10.25 -5.81 12.58
CA LEU A 123 9.69 -5.95 13.93
C LEU A 123 10.71 -5.54 15.00
N GLY A 124 11.93 -6.08 14.91
CA GLY A 124 13.03 -5.78 15.84
C GLY A 124 13.44 -4.31 15.83
N GLU A 125 13.48 -3.70 14.64
CA GLU A 125 13.81 -2.28 14.45
C GLU A 125 12.66 -1.34 14.88
N GLY A 126 11.49 -1.88 15.27
CA GLY A 126 10.32 -1.07 15.61
C GLY A 126 9.67 -0.36 14.43
N LEU A 127 9.95 -0.78 13.20
CA LEU A 127 9.32 -0.27 11.98
C LEU A 127 7.97 -0.93 11.72
N ALA A 128 7.82 -2.19 12.14
CA ALA A 128 6.59 -2.96 12.09
C ALA A 128 6.06 -3.26 13.51
N ASP A 129 4.75 -3.49 13.61
CA ASP A 129 4.11 -3.98 14.82
C ASP A 129 3.74 -5.47 14.64
N VAL A 130 3.33 -5.86 13.42
CA VAL A 130 3.00 -7.24 13.02
C VAL A 130 3.61 -7.54 11.65
N ALA A 131 4.09 -8.76 11.44
CA ALA A 131 4.46 -9.29 10.13
C ALA A 131 3.58 -10.50 9.80
N ILE A 132 3.08 -10.55 8.57
CA ILE A 132 2.16 -11.58 8.08
C ILE A 132 2.64 -12.13 6.73
N GLY A 133 2.07 -13.22 6.25
CA GLY A 133 2.39 -13.77 4.93
C GLY A 133 2.77 -15.25 4.96
N ASN A 134 2.06 -16.03 5.78
CA ASN A 134 2.33 -17.47 5.96
C ASN A 134 3.77 -17.71 6.42
N LEU A 135 4.14 -17.02 7.51
CA LEU A 135 5.49 -17.12 8.07
C LEU A 135 5.64 -18.42 8.86
N THR A 136 6.53 -19.28 8.40
CA THR A 136 6.86 -20.52 9.10
C THR A 136 7.59 -20.22 10.40
N VAL A 137 7.18 -20.89 11.46
CA VAL A 137 7.80 -20.79 12.79
C VAL A 137 9.00 -21.71 12.85
N THR A 138 10.18 -21.15 13.10
CA THR A 138 11.41 -21.92 13.32
C THR A 138 12.05 -21.45 14.62
N GLU A 139 12.93 -22.27 15.21
CA GLU A 139 13.65 -21.90 16.44
C GLU A 139 14.45 -20.60 16.28
N GLU A 140 15.06 -20.40 15.10
CA GLU A 140 15.79 -19.17 14.79
C GLU A 140 14.86 -17.96 14.79
N ARG A 141 13.73 -18.05 14.11
CA ARG A 141 12.75 -16.96 14.03
C ARG A 141 12.09 -16.67 15.38
N LEU A 142 11.92 -17.69 16.22
CA LEU A 142 11.46 -17.51 17.60
C LEU A 142 12.43 -16.72 18.48
N LYS A 143 13.70 -16.61 18.13
CA LYS A 143 14.66 -15.72 18.81
C LYS A 143 14.39 -14.25 18.50
N GLU A 144 13.90 -13.95 17.29
CA GLU A 144 13.70 -12.59 16.78
C GLU A 144 12.28 -12.05 17.01
N ALA A 145 11.26 -12.91 16.94
CA ALA A 145 9.85 -12.53 17.01
C ALA A 145 9.02 -13.54 17.83
N ASP A 146 7.86 -13.10 18.32
CA ASP A 146 6.85 -14.00 18.86
C ASP A 146 5.81 -14.32 17.77
N PHE A 147 5.28 -15.56 17.78
CA PHE A 147 4.34 -16.00 16.75
C PHE A 147 2.97 -16.34 17.34
N VAL A 148 1.92 -15.89 16.66
CA VAL A 148 0.52 -16.06 17.05
C VAL A 148 -0.25 -16.73 15.89
N PRO A 149 -1.15 -17.70 16.17
CA PRO A 149 -1.47 -18.28 17.48
C PRO A 149 -0.31 -19.10 18.07
N GLY A 150 -0.43 -19.43 19.36
CA GLY A 150 0.51 -20.35 20.01
C GLY A 150 0.50 -21.73 19.33
N ASP A 151 1.41 -22.62 19.74
CA ASP A 151 1.71 -23.88 19.02
C ASP A 151 0.47 -24.77 18.77
N GLU A 152 -0.42 -24.87 19.74
CA GLU A 152 -1.66 -25.66 19.63
C GLU A 152 -2.68 -25.13 18.59
N GLY A 153 -2.57 -23.84 18.22
CA GLY A 153 -3.46 -23.20 17.25
C GLY A 153 -2.87 -23.06 15.86
N ARG A 154 -1.62 -23.49 15.66
CA ARG A 154 -0.94 -23.37 14.37
C ARG A 154 -1.34 -24.49 13.41
N ARG A 155 -1.42 -24.13 12.14
CA ARG A 155 -1.66 -25.08 11.05
C ARG A 155 -0.33 -25.64 10.57
N THR A 156 -0.23 -26.97 10.44
CA THR A 156 0.89 -27.62 9.77
C THR A 156 0.70 -27.52 8.27
N ILE A 157 1.79 -27.30 7.53
CA ILE A 157 1.81 -27.14 6.08
C ILE A 157 2.90 -28.07 5.53
N ASP A 158 2.54 -28.83 4.51
CA ASP A 158 3.48 -29.68 3.78
C ASP A 158 4.25 -28.83 2.75
N GLU A 159 5.57 -28.97 2.73
CA GLU A 159 6.45 -28.38 1.72
C GLU A 159 6.71 -29.44 0.64
N ILE A 160 6.13 -29.26 -0.56
CA ILE A 160 6.20 -30.23 -1.65
C ILE A 160 7.13 -29.79 -2.77
N VAL A 161 7.67 -30.76 -3.50
CA VAL A 161 8.42 -30.51 -4.74
C VAL A 161 7.43 -30.19 -5.87
N VAL A 162 7.72 -29.16 -6.65
CA VAL A 162 6.98 -28.83 -7.88
C VAL A 162 7.92 -28.92 -9.07
N THR A 163 7.45 -29.60 -10.13
CA THR A 163 8.20 -29.85 -11.36
C THR A 163 7.54 -29.14 -12.55
N GLY A 164 8.29 -28.88 -13.60
CA GLY A 164 7.86 -28.24 -14.84
C GLY A 164 8.43 -28.92 -16.11
N PRO A 165 8.29 -28.32 -17.29
CA PRO A 165 8.65 -28.95 -18.57
C PRO A 165 10.13 -29.37 -18.72
N LYS A 166 11.02 -28.70 -17.99
CA LYS A 166 12.47 -29.00 -18.03
C LYS A 166 12.98 -29.69 -16.77
N SER A 167 12.09 -30.08 -15.87
CA SER A 167 12.49 -30.79 -14.65
C SER A 167 13.01 -32.17 -14.96
N PRO A 168 14.00 -32.67 -14.20
CA PRO A 168 14.42 -34.06 -14.26
C PRO A 168 13.30 -34.98 -13.74
N GLU A 169 13.32 -36.24 -14.15
CA GLU A 169 12.45 -37.26 -13.56
C GLU A 169 12.87 -37.52 -12.10
N LEU A 170 11.90 -37.54 -11.20
CA LEU A 170 12.08 -37.80 -9.79
C LEU A 170 11.14 -38.93 -9.36
N LYS A 171 11.64 -39.93 -8.63
CA LYS A 171 10.83 -41.03 -8.07
C LYS A 171 10.73 -40.95 -6.56
N SER A 172 11.72 -40.31 -5.93
CA SER A 172 11.82 -40.15 -4.49
C SER A 172 12.52 -38.82 -4.16
N LEU A 173 12.53 -38.38 -2.89
CA LEU A 173 13.31 -37.24 -2.43
C LEU A 173 14.82 -37.43 -2.65
N GLU A 174 15.29 -38.67 -2.63
CA GLU A 174 16.68 -39.02 -2.89
C GLU A 174 17.17 -38.58 -4.28
N ASP A 175 16.25 -38.51 -5.26
CA ASP A 175 16.57 -38.10 -6.63
C ASP A 175 16.85 -36.58 -6.73
N LEU A 176 16.60 -35.79 -5.65
CA LEU A 176 17.02 -34.41 -5.56
C LEU A 176 18.55 -34.26 -5.39
N SER A 177 19.24 -35.33 -4.98
CA SER A 177 20.70 -35.32 -4.85
C SER A 177 21.37 -34.86 -6.15
N GLY A 178 22.21 -33.83 -6.05
CA GLY A 178 22.89 -33.20 -7.18
C GLY A 178 22.03 -32.38 -8.13
N LYS A 179 20.70 -32.25 -7.88
CA LYS A 179 19.79 -31.46 -8.72
C LYS A 179 19.76 -29.98 -8.30
N ARG A 180 19.34 -29.13 -9.23
CA ARG A 180 19.23 -27.68 -9.04
C ARG A 180 17.84 -27.33 -8.58
N VAL A 181 17.70 -26.75 -7.38
CA VAL A 181 16.44 -26.27 -6.82
C VAL A 181 16.52 -24.76 -6.64
N HIS A 182 15.56 -24.02 -7.21
CA HIS A 182 15.49 -22.58 -7.09
C HIS A 182 14.71 -22.20 -5.82
N VAL A 183 15.33 -21.39 -4.96
CA VAL A 183 14.82 -21.10 -3.63
C VAL A 183 15.24 -19.72 -3.15
N ARG A 184 14.36 -19.03 -2.39
CA ARG A 184 14.75 -17.82 -1.66
C ARG A 184 15.49 -18.19 -0.39
N LYS A 185 16.54 -17.42 -0.08
CA LYS A 185 17.30 -17.63 1.16
C LYS A 185 16.44 -17.40 2.42
N ALA A 186 15.53 -16.44 2.39
CA ALA A 186 14.67 -16.09 3.53
C ALA A 186 13.41 -16.98 3.67
N SER A 187 13.31 -18.11 2.95
CA SER A 187 12.21 -19.07 3.02
C SER A 187 12.50 -20.25 3.95
N SER A 188 11.47 -20.86 4.54
CA SER A 188 11.58 -22.15 5.25
C SER A 188 12.02 -23.27 4.32
N TYR A 189 11.67 -23.21 3.04
CA TYR A 189 12.10 -24.19 2.03
C TYR A 189 13.62 -24.28 1.90
N HIS A 190 14.31 -23.15 2.06
CA HIS A 190 15.77 -23.12 2.10
C HIS A 190 16.30 -23.91 3.29
N ASP A 191 15.72 -23.70 4.48
CA ASP A 191 16.12 -24.38 5.70
C ASP A 191 15.85 -25.89 5.60
N SER A 192 14.67 -26.29 5.07
CA SER A 192 14.31 -27.68 4.83
C SER A 192 15.23 -28.37 3.82
N LEU A 193 15.61 -27.67 2.74
CA LEU A 193 16.57 -28.19 1.75
C LEU A 193 17.99 -28.29 2.31
N GLN A 194 18.38 -27.38 3.22
CA GLN A 194 19.66 -27.51 3.92
C GLN A 194 19.67 -28.73 4.86
N ALA A 195 18.58 -28.97 5.59
CA ALA A 195 18.45 -30.17 6.42
C ALA A 195 18.54 -31.44 5.59
N LEU A 196 17.92 -31.47 4.38
CA LEU A 196 18.05 -32.58 3.43
C LEU A 196 19.50 -32.71 2.94
N ASN A 197 20.23 -31.64 2.71
CA ASN A 197 21.63 -31.65 2.31
C ASN A 197 22.53 -32.21 3.42
N GLU A 198 22.28 -31.93 4.68
CA GLU A 198 23.01 -32.54 5.79
C GLU A 198 22.77 -34.07 5.84
N HIS A 199 21.55 -34.53 5.52
CA HIS A 199 21.25 -35.95 5.38
C HIS A 199 22.03 -36.57 4.22
N PHE A 200 21.99 -36.00 3.02
CA PHE A 200 22.76 -36.49 1.86
C PHE A 200 24.26 -36.57 2.11
N LYS A 201 24.80 -35.53 2.74
CA LYS A 201 26.19 -35.49 3.15
C LYS A 201 26.57 -36.62 4.11
N SER A 202 25.69 -36.93 5.07
CA SER A 202 25.91 -38.06 6.01
C SER A 202 25.94 -39.41 5.32
N GLU A 203 25.24 -39.54 4.17
CA GLU A 203 25.22 -40.72 3.34
C GLU A 203 26.28 -40.75 2.21
N GLY A 204 27.10 -39.69 2.13
CA GLY A 204 28.11 -39.55 1.05
C GLY A 204 27.53 -39.28 -0.33
N LYS A 205 26.26 -38.75 -0.38
CA LYS A 205 25.59 -38.37 -1.63
C LYS A 205 25.89 -36.93 -1.98
N PRO A 206 25.84 -36.54 -3.27
CA PRO A 206 25.90 -35.15 -3.70
C PRO A 206 24.76 -34.32 -3.08
N GLU A 207 25.07 -33.10 -2.60
CA GLU A 207 24.08 -32.19 -2.08
C GLU A 207 23.15 -31.61 -3.18
N VAL A 208 21.91 -31.21 -2.83
CA VAL A 208 21.03 -30.41 -3.68
C VAL A 208 21.73 -29.08 -3.96
N GLN A 209 21.80 -28.68 -5.22
CA GLN A 209 22.34 -27.36 -5.61
C GLN A 209 21.30 -26.31 -5.42
N LEU A 210 21.41 -25.51 -4.34
CA LEU A 210 20.49 -24.43 -4.04
C LEU A 210 20.80 -23.21 -4.91
N ILE A 211 19.92 -22.92 -5.88
CA ILE A 211 20.03 -21.75 -6.73
C ILE A 211 19.24 -20.62 -6.06
N LEU A 212 19.97 -19.71 -5.41
CA LEU A 212 19.34 -18.59 -4.69
C LEU A 212 18.73 -17.60 -5.67
N VAL A 213 17.46 -17.27 -5.44
CA VAL A 213 16.73 -16.24 -6.18
C VAL A 213 16.53 -15.02 -5.30
N PRO A 214 16.37 -13.80 -5.90
CA PRO A 214 16.11 -12.58 -5.15
C PRO A 214 14.85 -12.66 -4.30
N ASP A 215 14.90 -12.08 -3.09
CA ASP A 215 13.76 -12.06 -2.15
C ASP A 215 12.56 -11.22 -2.62
N ALA A 216 12.72 -10.44 -3.70
CA ALA A 216 11.63 -9.74 -4.38
C ALA A 216 10.74 -10.67 -5.22
N LEU A 217 11.18 -11.91 -5.51
CA LEU A 217 10.37 -12.92 -6.19
C LEU A 217 9.60 -13.76 -5.16
N GLU A 218 8.29 -13.87 -5.34
CA GLU A 218 7.43 -14.73 -4.53
C GLU A 218 7.28 -16.14 -5.16
N ASP A 219 6.65 -17.04 -4.42
CA ASP A 219 6.52 -18.44 -4.82
C ASP A 219 5.77 -18.60 -6.14
N GLU A 220 4.75 -17.76 -6.36
CA GLU A 220 4.01 -17.73 -7.62
C GLU A 220 4.85 -17.25 -8.82
N ASP A 221 5.78 -16.32 -8.61
CA ASP A 221 6.68 -15.88 -9.68
C ASP A 221 7.59 -17.03 -10.12
N LEU A 222 8.10 -17.80 -9.16
CA LEU A 222 8.91 -18.99 -9.44
C LEU A 222 8.09 -20.10 -10.11
N MET A 223 6.83 -20.32 -9.69
CA MET A 223 5.95 -21.30 -10.35
C MET A 223 5.64 -20.91 -11.79
N GLU A 224 5.44 -19.62 -12.09
CA GLU A 224 5.30 -19.14 -13.47
C GLU A 224 6.58 -19.36 -14.30
N MET A 225 7.75 -19.12 -13.70
CA MET A 225 9.03 -19.41 -14.36
C MET A 225 9.23 -20.92 -14.58
N LEU A 226 8.75 -21.74 -13.67
CA LEU A 226 8.77 -23.21 -13.79
C LEU A 226 7.82 -23.67 -14.91
N ASP A 227 6.60 -23.14 -14.98
CA ASP A 227 5.63 -23.41 -16.07
C ASP A 227 6.19 -23.01 -17.44
N ALA A 228 6.96 -21.92 -17.50
CA ALA A 228 7.65 -21.47 -18.71
C ALA A 228 8.92 -22.27 -19.03
N GLY A 229 9.36 -23.19 -18.13
CA GLY A 229 10.60 -23.95 -18.29
C GLY A 229 11.87 -23.13 -18.13
N LEU A 230 11.82 -22.03 -17.40
CA LEU A 230 12.96 -21.14 -17.11
C LEU A 230 13.73 -21.59 -15.87
N VAL A 231 13.07 -22.27 -14.94
CA VAL A 231 13.67 -22.91 -13.77
C VAL A 231 13.37 -24.41 -13.79
N GLU A 232 14.15 -25.22 -13.06
CA GLU A 232 14.06 -26.67 -13.13
C GLU A 232 13.17 -27.27 -12.05
N LEU A 233 13.36 -26.85 -10.80
CA LEU A 233 12.66 -27.39 -9.63
C LEU A 233 12.41 -26.26 -8.62
N GLN A 234 11.29 -26.36 -7.91
CA GLN A 234 10.93 -25.51 -6.79
C GLN A 234 10.34 -26.35 -5.66
N VAL A 235 10.52 -25.90 -4.43
CA VAL A 235 9.79 -26.36 -3.25
C VAL A 235 8.85 -25.25 -2.80
N VAL A 236 7.61 -25.60 -2.49
CA VAL A 236 6.58 -24.64 -2.07
C VAL A 236 5.51 -25.32 -1.21
N ASP A 237 4.79 -24.54 -0.39
CA ASP A 237 3.65 -25.04 0.36
C ASP A 237 2.61 -25.69 -0.56
N ASP A 238 2.11 -26.85 -0.19
CA ASP A 238 1.19 -27.66 -1.01
C ASP A 238 -0.07 -26.90 -1.41
N TRP A 239 -0.67 -26.16 -0.48
CA TRP A 239 -1.87 -25.36 -0.75
C TRP A 239 -1.64 -24.25 -1.78
N LYS A 240 -0.45 -23.60 -1.79
CA LYS A 240 -0.08 -22.62 -2.81
C LYS A 240 0.12 -23.30 -4.17
N ALA A 241 0.80 -24.42 -4.18
CA ALA A 241 0.99 -25.21 -5.38
C ALA A 241 -0.34 -25.58 -6.02
N HIS A 242 -1.29 -26.10 -5.22
CA HIS A 242 -2.63 -26.44 -5.69
C HIS A 242 -3.43 -25.23 -6.17
N MET A 243 -3.27 -24.08 -5.52
CA MET A 243 -3.91 -22.85 -5.96
C MET A 243 -3.43 -22.41 -7.33
N TRP A 244 -2.11 -22.35 -7.54
CA TRP A 244 -1.52 -21.86 -8.78
C TRP A 244 -1.55 -22.86 -9.93
N ALA A 245 -1.57 -24.17 -9.65
CA ALA A 245 -1.74 -25.20 -10.69
C ALA A 245 -3.06 -25.06 -11.46
N GLN A 246 -4.07 -24.39 -10.91
CA GLN A 246 -5.32 -24.10 -11.64
C GLN A 246 -5.12 -23.19 -12.87
N VAL A 247 -4.02 -22.46 -12.92
CA VAL A 247 -3.71 -21.48 -13.98
C VAL A 247 -2.33 -21.70 -14.64
N LEU A 248 -1.53 -22.60 -14.10
CA LEU A 248 -0.21 -23.00 -14.60
C LEU A 248 -0.25 -24.45 -15.06
N PRO A 249 -0.68 -24.72 -16.31
CA PRO A 249 -1.02 -26.08 -16.75
C PRO A 249 0.19 -26.99 -16.96
N LYS A 250 1.41 -26.47 -17.00
CA LYS A 250 2.63 -27.23 -17.27
C LYS A 250 3.43 -27.59 -16.01
N ILE A 251 3.01 -27.11 -14.83
CA ILE A 251 3.60 -27.57 -13.59
C ILE A 251 2.95 -28.87 -13.12
N ASN A 252 3.74 -29.73 -12.46
CA ASN A 252 3.24 -30.94 -11.83
C ASN A 252 3.55 -30.89 -10.34
N LEU A 253 2.53 -31.12 -9.53
CA LEU A 253 2.65 -31.16 -8.08
C LEU A 253 3.09 -32.56 -7.65
N ARG A 254 4.20 -32.62 -6.93
CA ARG A 254 4.71 -33.87 -6.39
C ARG A 254 4.35 -33.97 -4.92
N SER A 255 3.03 -34.10 -4.66
CA SER A 255 2.50 -34.29 -3.30
C SER A 255 2.97 -35.61 -2.64
N ASP A 256 3.58 -36.47 -3.40
CA ASP A 256 4.29 -37.66 -2.93
C ASP A 256 5.73 -37.36 -2.47
N LEU A 257 6.30 -36.20 -2.80
CA LEU A 257 7.63 -35.75 -2.42
C LEU A 257 7.53 -34.57 -1.45
N VAL A 258 7.26 -34.89 -0.18
CA VAL A 258 7.13 -33.93 0.91
C VAL A 258 8.46 -33.85 1.65
N LEU A 259 8.99 -32.62 1.83
CA LEU A 259 10.18 -32.42 2.63
C LEU A 259 9.88 -32.71 4.11
N PRO A 260 10.79 -33.31 4.87
CA PRO A 260 10.61 -33.63 6.27
C PRO A 260 10.71 -32.34 7.11
N ALA A 261 9.62 -31.57 7.15
CA ALA A 261 9.53 -30.33 7.93
C ALA A 261 8.21 -30.31 8.73
N ASP A 262 8.27 -30.02 10.04
CA ASP A 262 7.09 -29.68 10.85
C ASP A 262 6.80 -28.18 10.67
N ALA A 263 6.42 -27.80 9.44
CA ALA A 263 6.21 -26.42 9.07
C ALA A 263 4.89 -25.91 9.64
N LYS A 264 4.95 -25.19 10.75
CA LYS A 264 3.82 -24.48 11.36
C LYS A 264 3.91 -23.01 11.04
N THR A 265 2.78 -22.34 10.76
CA THR A 265 2.78 -20.91 10.39
C THR A 265 2.01 -20.06 11.39
N GLY A 266 2.35 -18.77 11.43
CA GLY A 266 1.69 -17.78 12.28
C GLY A 266 1.95 -16.35 11.82
N TRP A 267 1.27 -15.42 12.47
CA TRP A 267 1.60 -14.00 12.40
C TRP A 267 2.71 -13.72 13.40
N ALA A 268 3.71 -12.96 13.00
CA ALA A 268 4.80 -12.59 13.87
C ALA A 268 4.56 -11.21 14.48
N THR A 269 4.84 -11.08 15.78
CA THR A 269 4.83 -9.82 16.51
C THR A 269 6.22 -9.53 17.07
N ARG A 270 6.48 -8.25 17.36
CA ARG A 270 7.71 -7.88 18.06
C ARG A 270 7.76 -8.57 19.42
N LYS A 271 8.96 -8.98 19.83
CA LYS A 271 9.24 -9.46 21.19
C LYS A 271 8.70 -8.50 22.26
N ASN A 272 8.21 -9.05 23.36
CA ASN A 272 7.68 -8.27 24.48
C ASN A 272 6.43 -7.42 24.13
N SER A 273 5.57 -7.94 23.27
CA SER A 273 4.28 -7.32 22.92
C SER A 273 3.10 -8.25 23.29
N PRO A 274 2.95 -8.65 24.58
CA PRO A 274 1.99 -9.67 24.98
C PRO A 274 0.52 -9.24 24.78
N LYS A 275 0.21 -7.95 24.90
CA LYS A 275 -1.16 -7.43 24.67
C LYS A 275 -1.53 -7.51 23.19
N LEU A 276 -0.59 -7.18 22.29
CA LEU A 276 -0.80 -7.33 20.87
C LEU A 276 -0.98 -8.79 20.46
N ALA A 277 -0.13 -9.68 21.00
CA ALA A 277 -0.23 -11.11 20.77
C ALA A 277 -1.60 -11.66 21.24
N ALA A 278 -2.09 -11.21 22.39
CA ALA A 278 -3.40 -11.60 22.91
C ALA A 278 -4.56 -11.13 22.00
N GLU A 279 -4.48 -9.93 21.40
CA GLU A 279 -5.50 -9.45 20.47
C GLU A 279 -5.53 -10.22 19.14
N ILE A 280 -4.37 -10.65 18.67
CA ILE A 280 -4.29 -11.51 17.48
C ILE A 280 -4.81 -12.92 17.81
N ASP A 281 -4.45 -13.48 18.97
CA ASP A 281 -4.94 -14.79 19.41
C ASP A 281 -6.48 -14.77 19.59
N ASP A 282 -7.02 -13.71 20.15
CA ASP A 282 -8.47 -13.49 20.30
C ASP A 282 -9.19 -13.46 18.94
N LEU A 283 -8.61 -12.76 17.93
CA LEU A 283 -9.12 -12.79 16.56
C LEU A 283 -9.20 -14.22 16.04
N PHE A 284 -8.11 -14.99 16.14
CA PHE A 284 -8.07 -16.34 15.62
C PHE A 284 -9.05 -17.26 16.35
N ARG A 285 -9.04 -17.30 17.68
CA ARG A 285 -9.88 -18.20 18.48
C ARG A 285 -11.36 -17.86 18.46
N ASN A 286 -11.68 -16.58 18.59
CA ASN A 286 -13.06 -16.15 18.83
C ASN A 286 -13.78 -15.70 17.58
N TRP A 287 -13.08 -15.31 16.53
CA TRP A 287 -13.69 -14.81 15.32
C TRP A 287 -13.32 -15.62 14.07
N ALA A 288 -12.04 -15.73 13.73
CA ALA A 288 -11.62 -16.38 12.49
C ALA A 288 -11.92 -17.88 12.45
N MET A 289 -11.64 -18.61 13.57
CA MET A 289 -11.87 -20.06 13.65
C MET A 289 -13.35 -20.39 13.90
N LYS A 290 -14.01 -19.73 14.86
CA LYS A 290 -15.42 -20.03 15.19
C LYS A 290 -16.38 -19.74 14.04
N GLN A 291 -16.09 -18.75 13.20
CA GLN A 291 -16.94 -18.38 12.09
C GLN A 291 -16.49 -18.96 10.75
N GLY A 292 -15.40 -19.76 10.73
CA GLY A 292 -14.83 -20.31 9.50
C GLY A 292 -14.34 -19.26 8.51
N VAL A 293 -14.10 -18.01 8.98
CA VAL A 293 -13.78 -16.89 8.11
C VAL A 293 -12.44 -17.08 7.43
N ALA A 294 -11.45 -17.61 8.14
CA ALA A 294 -10.13 -17.85 7.56
C ALA A 294 -10.21 -18.87 6.40
N ASP A 295 -10.89 -19.99 6.63
CA ASP A 295 -11.07 -21.01 5.59
C ASP A 295 -11.93 -20.51 4.43
N TYR A 296 -13.00 -19.76 4.72
CA TYR A 296 -13.81 -19.11 3.69
C TYR A 296 -12.98 -18.15 2.82
N ARG A 297 -12.13 -17.31 3.43
CA ARG A 297 -11.25 -16.38 2.70
C ARG A 297 -10.27 -17.12 1.81
N ILE A 298 -9.61 -18.16 2.34
CA ILE A 298 -8.67 -18.98 1.56
C ILE A 298 -9.41 -19.64 0.39
N HIS A 299 -10.53 -20.31 0.62
CA HIS A 299 -11.31 -20.96 -0.43
C HIS A 299 -11.87 -19.97 -1.46
N SER A 300 -12.41 -18.84 -1.01
CA SER A 300 -12.89 -17.77 -1.90
C SER A 300 -11.75 -17.21 -2.77
N TYR A 301 -10.56 -17.08 -2.20
CA TYR A 301 -9.40 -16.60 -2.93
C TYR A 301 -8.89 -17.65 -3.93
N MET A 302 -8.77 -18.91 -3.51
CA MET A 302 -8.39 -20.03 -4.37
C MET A 302 -9.32 -20.19 -5.57
N SER A 303 -10.64 -20.00 -5.40
CA SER A 303 -11.61 -20.10 -6.51
C SER A 303 -11.49 -18.99 -7.54
N LYS A 304 -10.87 -17.85 -7.19
CA LYS A 304 -10.71 -16.66 -8.05
C LYS A 304 -9.32 -16.53 -8.66
N VAL A 305 -8.43 -17.50 -8.44
CA VAL A 305 -7.04 -17.43 -8.92
C VAL A 305 -6.94 -17.23 -10.44
N LYS A 306 -7.92 -17.69 -11.21
CA LYS A 306 -7.98 -17.47 -12.65
C LYS A 306 -8.08 -15.98 -13.03
N GLU A 307 -8.68 -15.17 -12.17
CA GLU A 307 -8.76 -13.71 -12.33
C GLU A 307 -7.42 -13.04 -11.98
N LEU A 308 -6.55 -13.74 -11.23
CA LEU A 308 -5.25 -13.25 -10.78
C LEU A 308 -4.11 -13.52 -11.76
N LYS A 309 -4.32 -14.40 -12.74
CA LYS A 309 -3.26 -14.82 -13.70
C LYS A 309 -2.69 -13.66 -14.49
N ASP A 310 -3.52 -12.66 -14.84
CA ASP A 310 -3.04 -11.46 -15.51
C ASP A 310 -3.86 -10.24 -15.07
N PRO A 311 -3.49 -9.61 -13.94
CA PRO A 311 -4.15 -8.39 -13.48
C PRO A 311 -3.95 -7.22 -14.46
N THR A 312 -3.02 -7.34 -15.44
CA THR A 312 -2.73 -6.28 -16.42
C THR A 312 -3.54 -6.40 -17.71
N ALA A 313 -4.15 -7.55 -17.98
CA ALA A 313 -4.92 -7.81 -19.20
C ALA A 313 -6.34 -7.19 -19.19
N SER A 314 -6.83 -6.71 -18.04
CA SER A 314 -8.17 -6.15 -17.95
C SER A 314 -8.22 -4.72 -18.51
N SER A 315 -9.33 -4.40 -19.20
CA SER A 315 -9.63 -3.02 -19.63
C SER A 315 -9.70 -2.04 -18.45
N GLU A 316 -9.91 -2.55 -17.24
CA GLU A 316 -9.94 -1.80 -15.99
C GLU A 316 -8.53 -1.41 -15.53
N TYR A 317 -7.56 -2.32 -15.64
CA TYR A 317 -6.16 -2.03 -15.34
C TYR A 317 -5.60 -0.96 -16.30
N LYS A 318 -5.92 -1.05 -17.59
CA LYS A 318 -5.50 -0.02 -18.53
C LYS A 318 -6.09 1.34 -18.19
N ARG A 319 -7.39 1.42 -17.86
CA ARG A 319 -8.02 2.67 -17.41
C ARG A 319 -7.37 3.21 -16.14
N PHE A 320 -7.04 2.33 -15.18
CA PHE A 320 -6.34 2.70 -13.96
C PHE A 320 -4.97 3.32 -14.27
N THR A 321 -4.14 2.64 -15.07
CA THR A 321 -2.80 3.14 -15.43
C THR A 321 -2.86 4.42 -16.27
N ASP A 322 -3.78 4.50 -17.24
CA ASP A 322 -3.99 5.69 -18.06
C ASP A 322 -4.42 6.89 -17.19
N THR A 323 -5.28 6.65 -16.19
CA THR A 323 -5.70 7.69 -15.24
C THR A 323 -4.56 8.12 -14.34
N LEU A 324 -3.76 7.16 -13.83
CA LEU A 324 -2.57 7.46 -13.02
C LEU A 324 -1.54 8.31 -13.77
N ALA A 325 -1.41 8.13 -15.09
CA ALA A 325 -0.45 8.88 -15.91
C ALA A 325 -0.77 10.38 -16.01
N ILE A 326 -2.01 10.81 -15.70
CA ILE A 326 -2.42 12.21 -15.75
C ILE A 326 -1.99 12.98 -14.51
N PHE A 327 -1.99 12.34 -13.34
CA PHE A 327 -1.70 13.01 -12.06
C PHE A 327 -0.32 13.69 -11.96
N PRO A 328 0.79 13.14 -12.55
CA PRO A 328 2.09 13.80 -12.53
C PRO A 328 2.08 15.21 -13.16
N LYS A 329 1.32 15.41 -14.24
CA LYS A 329 1.21 16.71 -14.90
C LYS A 329 0.69 17.78 -13.93
N TYR A 330 -0.40 17.50 -13.27
CA TYR A 330 -1.07 18.48 -12.39
C TYR A 330 -0.48 18.49 -10.98
N GLY A 331 0.03 17.36 -10.50
CA GLY A 331 0.80 17.30 -9.26
C GLY A 331 2.01 18.23 -9.31
N ASN A 332 2.79 18.17 -10.37
CA ASN A 332 3.94 19.06 -10.58
C ASN A 332 3.51 20.54 -10.70
N GLN A 333 2.43 20.80 -11.43
CA GLN A 333 1.92 22.16 -11.65
C GLN A 333 1.48 22.85 -10.36
N TYR A 334 0.84 22.13 -9.43
CA TYR A 334 0.27 22.67 -8.20
C TYR A 334 0.99 22.24 -6.92
N SER A 335 2.18 21.67 -7.04
CA SER A 335 3.02 21.19 -5.92
C SER A 335 2.33 20.19 -5.01
N PHE A 336 1.64 19.22 -5.59
CA PHE A 336 1.11 18.03 -4.90
C PHE A 336 1.87 16.78 -5.34
N ASP A 337 2.06 15.84 -4.42
CA ASP A 337 2.53 14.49 -4.76
C ASP A 337 1.49 13.80 -5.67
N PRO A 338 1.87 13.35 -6.89
CA PRO A 338 0.94 12.71 -7.82
C PRO A 338 0.22 11.50 -7.27
N LEU A 339 0.89 10.71 -6.43
CA LEU A 339 0.28 9.53 -5.79
C LEU A 339 -0.75 9.90 -4.73
N MET A 340 -0.58 11.04 -4.07
CA MET A 340 -1.60 11.55 -3.14
C MET A 340 -2.85 12.01 -3.87
N LEU A 341 -2.70 12.66 -5.02
CA LEU A 341 -3.83 13.03 -5.89
C LEU A 341 -4.56 11.79 -6.39
N ALA A 342 -3.80 10.78 -6.83
CA ALA A 342 -4.37 9.50 -7.24
C ALA A 342 -5.12 8.80 -6.10
N ALA A 343 -4.57 8.83 -4.89
CA ALA A 343 -5.21 8.27 -3.70
C ALA A 343 -6.52 9.00 -3.35
N GLN A 344 -6.57 10.33 -3.53
CA GLN A 344 -7.82 11.09 -3.39
C GLN A 344 -8.82 10.71 -4.47
N GLY A 345 -8.44 10.71 -5.74
CA GLY A 345 -9.32 10.30 -6.84
C GLY A 345 -9.85 8.87 -6.65
N TYR A 346 -9.06 8.00 -6.04
CA TYR A 346 -9.52 6.66 -5.65
C TYR A 346 -10.54 6.71 -4.51
N GLN A 347 -10.31 7.50 -3.48
CA GLN A 347 -11.27 7.69 -2.39
C GLN A 347 -12.60 8.28 -2.87
N GLU A 348 -12.57 9.19 -3.85
CA GLU A 348 -13.75 9.85 -4.41
C GLU A 348 -14.58 8.94 -5.31
N SER A 349 -13.96 8.20 -6.22
CA SER A 349 -14.67 7.50 -7.30
C SER A 349 -14.07 6.15 -7.70
N GLN A 350 -13.04 5.66 -7.02
CA GLN A 350 -12.20 4.55 -7.47
C GLN A 350 -11.60 4.81 -8.88
N LEU A 351 -11.19 6.06 -9.12
CA LEU A 351 -10.65 6.56 -10.40
C LEU A 351 -11.64 6.40 -11.58
N ASN A 352 -12.93 6.38 -11.32
CA ASN A 352 -13.96 6.21 -12.33
C ASN A 352 -14.50 7.56 -12.83
N GLN A 353 -14.15 7.94 -14.07
CA GLN A 353 -14.65 9.18 -14.67
C GLN A 353 -16.17 9.19 -14.88
N ASN A 354 -16.80 8.04 -15.02
CA ASN A 354 -18.25 7.94 -15.21
C ASN A 354 -19.03 7.96 -13.88
N ALA A 355 -18.32 8.04 -12.73
CA ALA A 355 -18.98 8.10 -11.42
C ALA A 355 -19.76 9.42 -11.29
N LYS A 356 -20.99 9.29 -10.77
CA LYS A 356 -21.85 10.42 -10.44
C LYS A 356 -22.48 10.17 -9.07
N SER A 357 -22.30 11.12 -8.16
CA SER A 357 -22.94 11.03 -6.85
C SER A 357 -24.44 11.38 -6.92
N HIS A 358 -25.18 11.02 -5.88
CA HIS A 358 -26.60 11.36 -5.76
C HIS A 358 -26.86 12.87 -5.68
N VAL A 359 -25.86 13.66 -5.25
CA VAL A 359 -25.92 15.12 -5.22
C VAL A 359 -25.39 15.79 -6.49
N GLY A 360 -24.96 14.99 -7.48
CA GLY A 360 -24.55 15.48 -8.79
C GLY A 360 -23.06 15.76 -8.95
N ALA A 361 -22.20 15.35 -8.02
CA ALA A 361 -20.76 15.41 -8.22
C ALA A 361 -20.30 14.43 -9.31
N ILE A 362 -19.27 14.80 -10.10
CA ILE A 362 -18.91 14.14 -11.35
C ILE A 362 -17.45 13.72 -11.34
N GLY A 363 -17.17 12.52 -11.85
CA GLY A 363 -15.88 12.06 -12.35
C GLY A 363 -14.90 11.61 -11.27
N VAL A 364 -13.64 11.47 -11.68
CA VAL A 364 -12.54 10.97 -10.86
C VAL A 364 -12.43 11.69 -9.53
N MET A 365 -12.52 13.03 -9.55
CA MET A 365 -12.35 13.88 -8.36
C MET A 365 -13.70 14.30 -7.74
N GLN A 366 -14.83 13.75 -8.16
CA GLN A 366 -16.18 14.05 -7.66
C GLN A 366 -16.46 15.55 -7.51
N LEU A 367 -16.28 16.29 -8.57
CA LEU A 367 -16.51 17.74 -8.59
C LEU A 367 -17.97 18.09 -8.83
N MET A 368 -18.49 19.05 -8.06
CA MET A 368 -19.75 19.69 -8.40
C MET A 368 -19.61 20.49 -9.69
N PRO A 369 -20.60 20.48 -10.61
CA PRO A 369 -20.54 21.21 -11.88
C PRO A 369 -20.19 22.70 -11.72
N ALA A 370 -20.74 23.37 -10.70
CA ALA A 370 -20.45 24.77 -10.40
C ALA A 370 -18.97 24.99 -10.04
N THR A 371 -18.40 24.10 -9.22
CA THR A 371 -16.97 24.14 -8.85
C THR A 371 -16.10 23.89 -10.09
N GLY A 372 -16.44 22.89 -10.92
CA GLY A 372 -15.75 22.61 -12.16
C GLY A 372 -15.72 23.80 -13.12
N ALA A 373 -16.87 24.45 -13.33
CA ALA A 373 -16.97 25.64 -14.16
C ALA A 373 -16.13 26.82 -13.63
N GLN A 374 -16.12 27.00 -12.30
CA GLN A 374 -15.32 28.05 -11.65
C GLN A 374 -13.81 27.84 -11.87
N MET A 375 -13.35 26.60 -12.02
CA MET A 375 -11.92 26.31 -12.24
C MET A 375 -11.45 26.70 -13.66
N GLN A 376 -12.32 26.86 -14.62
CA GLN A 376 -11.98 27.29 -16.00
C GLN A 376 -10.90 26.44 -16.67
N VAL A 377 -10.99 25.13 -16.55
CA VAL A 377 -10.00 24.18 -17.10
C VAL A 377 -10.57 23.26 -18.19
N GLY A 378 -11.79 23.55 -18.66
CA GLY A 378 -12.49 22.75 -19.66
C GLY A 378 -13.64 21.92 -19.09
N ASP A 379 -14.13 20.97 -19.87
CA ASP A 379 -15.27 20.13 -19.52
C ASP A 379 -14.87 19.03 -18.52
N ILE A 380 -15.38 19.11 -17.29
CA ILE A 380 -15.10 18.15 -16.21
C ILE A 380 -15.71 16.76 -16.44
N HIS A 381 -16.47 16.53 -17.52
CA HIS A 381 -16.87 15.19 -17.95
C HIS A 381 -15.71 14.44 -18.63
N LEU A 382 -14.63 15.13 -19.00
CA LEU A 382 -13.40 14.55 -19.50
C LEU A 382 -12.43 14.29 -18.34
N THR A 383 -11.80 13.11 -18.31
CA THR A 383 -10.93 12.66 -17.21
C THR A 383 -9.83 13.68 -16.89
N GLU A 384 -9.12 14.16 -17.91
CA GLU A 384 -8.02 15.10 -17.72
C GLU A 384 -8.50 16.45 -17.13
N ALA A 385 -9.59 17.01 -17.68
CA ALA A 385 -10.16 18.25 -17.16
C ALA A 385 -10.69 18.10 -15.73
N ASN A 386 -11.26 16.94 -15.40
CA ASN A 386 -11.74 16.63 -14.05
C ASN A 386 -10.61 16.59 -13.04
N ILE A 387 -9.52 15.88 -13.34
CA ILE A 387 -8.32 15.81 -12.50
C ILE A 387 -7.67 17.19 -12.36
N HIS A 388 -7.56 17.94 -13.47
CA HIS A 388 -7.03 19.30 -13.44
C HIS A 388 -7.87 20.23 -12.56
N ALA A 389 -9.20 20.22 -12.73
CA ALA A 389 -10.11 21.05 -11.92
C ALA A 389 -10.02 20.70 -10.43
N GLY A 390 -10.02 19.41 -10.08
CA GLY A 390 -9.91 18.95 -8.69
C GLY A 390 -8.60 19.38 -8.05
N THR A 391 -7.48 19.20 -8.75
CA THR A 391 -6.16 19.61 -8.24
C THR A 391 -6.04 21.12 -8.09
N LYS A 392 -6.51 21.90 -9.07
CA LYS A 392 -6.56 23.36 -9.01
C LYS A 392 -7.44 23.86 -7.86
N TYR A 393 -8.59 23.21 -7.65
CA TYR A 393 -9.47 23.56 -6.54
C TYR A 393 -8.81 23.33 -5.18
N MET A 394 -8.10 22.22 -4.99
CA MET A 394 -7.33 21.99 -3.76
C MET A 394 -6.25 23.03 -3.53
N ASP A 395 -5.54 23.43 -4.55
CA ASP A 395 -4.54 24.49 -4.46
C ASP A 395 -5.19 25.83 -4.09
N GLN A 396 -6.34 26.17 -4.69
CA GLN A 396 -7.10 27.36 -4.36
C GLN A 396 -7.60 27.34 -2.91
N LEU A 397 -8.07 26.19 -2.39
CA LEU A 397 -8.48 26.07 -0.98
C LEU A 397 -7.31 26.39 -0.05
N LEU A 398 -6.11 25.91 -0.35
CA LEU A 398 -4.93 26.13 0.46
C LEU A 398 -4.44 27.59 0.38
N THR A 399 -4.33 28.13 -0.81
CA THR A 399 -3.80 29.48 -1.04
C THR A 399 -4.75 30.58 -0.53
N THR A 400 -6.06 30.33 -0.63
CA THR A 400 -7.07 31.33 -0.18
C THR A 400 -7.27 31.31 1.33
N TYR A 401 -7.27 30.13 1.96
CA TYR A 401 -7.69 30.01 3.36
C TYR A 401 -6.55 29.74 4.33
N PHE A 402 -5.37 29.34 3.85
CA PHE A 402 -4.23 28.96 4.68
C PHE A 402 -2.90 29.59 4.22
N GLY A 403 -2.97 30.79 3.66
CA GLY A 403 -1.78 31.53 3.21
C GLY A 403 -0.77 31.84 4.32
N ASP A 404 -1.24 31.89 5.58
CA ASP A 404 -0.45 32.09 6.79
C ASP A 404 0.12 30.79 7.38
N ALA A 405 -0.33 29.63 6.89
CA ALA A 405 0.02 28.35 7.47
C ALA A 405 1.44 27.88 7.08
N GLN A 406 2.19 27.45 8.08
CA GLN A 406 3.52 26.85 7.90
C GLN A 406 3.44 25.33 8.01
N PHE A 407 2.86 24.69 6.99
CA PHE A 407 2.74 23.23 6.97
C PHE A 407 4.11 22.57 6.88
N LYS A 408 4.41 21.71 7.84
CA LYS A 408 5.63 20.91 7.92
C LYS A 408 5.36 19.45 7.56
N GLU A 409 6.41 18.70 7.26
CA GLU A 409 6.38 17.23 7.10
C GLU A 409 5.30 16.72 6.11
N GLY A 410 5.02 17.46 5.04
CA GLY A 410 4.04 17.05 4.04
C GLY A 410 2.57 17.16 4.50
N ASN A 411 2.27 17.94 5.55
CA ASN A 411 0.90 18.11 6.02
C ASN A 411 0.02 18.92 5.05
N ARG A 412 0.60 19.77 4.19
CA ARG A 412 -0.14 20.63 3.25
C ARG A 412 -1.26 19.88 2.50
N PRO A 413 -1.02 18.74 1.87
CA PRO A 413 -2.08 17.98 1.19
C PRO A 413 -3.19 17.48 2.12
N LEU A 414 -2.87 17.11 3.37
CA LEU A 414 -3.87 16.62 4.32
C LEU A 414 -4.90 17.68 4.67
N PHE A 415 -4.47 18.95 4.79
CA PHE A 415 -5.37 20.07 4.99
C PHE A 415 -6.19 20.40 3.74
N ALA A 416 -5.64 20.20 2.54
CA ALA A 416 -6.40 20.29 1.30
C ALA A 416 -7.52 19.23 1.26
N PHE A 417 -7.22 18.00 1.57
CA PHE A 417 -8.21 16.91 1.60
C PHE A 417 -9.32 17.18 2.63
N ALA A 418 -8.94 17.57 3.84
CA ALA A 418 -9.93 17.93 4.87
C ALA A 418 -10.84 19.08 4.40
N SER A 419 -10.26 20.11 3.79
CA SER A 419 -10.99 21.26 3.27
C SER A 419 -11.88 20.91 2.09
N TYR A 420 -11.45 19.97 1.26
CA TYR A 420 -12.23 19.43 0.15
C TYR A 420 -13.51 18.75 0.64
N ASN A 421 -13.39 17.94 1.70
CA ASN A 421 -14.49 17.17 2.26
C ASN A 421 -15.43 17.97 3.13
N CYS A 422 -14.94 18.71 4.13
CA CYS A 422 -15.81 19.41 5.08
C CYS A 422 -15.85 20.95 4.93
N GLY A 423 -15.17 21.47 3.92
CA GLY A 423 -15.07 22.90 3.67
C GLY A 423 -13.95 23.60 4.46
N PRO A 424 -13.27 24.60 3.84
CA PRO A 424 -12.10 25.25 4.40
C PRO A 424 -12.38 26.06 5.67
N ALA A 425 -13.60 26.60 5.83
CA ALA A 425 -13.98 27.36 7.01
C ALA A 425 -13.97 26.50 8.30
N ASN A 426 -14.43 25.24 8.21
CA ASN A 426 -14.40 24.31 9.32
C ASN A 426 -12.95 23.95 9.70
N VAL A 427 -12.09 23.72 8.71
CA VAL A 427 -10.67 23.41 8.94
C VAL A 427 -9.93 24.62 9.53
N ALA A 428 -10.18 25.84 9.04
CA ALA A 428 -9.60 27.06 9.60
C ALA A 428 -10.04 27.30 11.05
N LYS A 429 -11.31 27.05 11.37
CA LYS A 429 -11.82 27.13 12.75
C LYS A 429 -11.14 26.10 13.65
N ALA A 430 -11.02 24.85 13.17
CA ALA A 430 -10.38 23.76 13.92
C ALA A 430 -8.89 24.02 14.17
N ARG A 431 -8.16 24.62 13.21
CA ARG A 431 -6.77 25.05 13.39
C ARG A 431 -6.61 26.02 14.56
N ARG A 432 -7.44 27.06 14.60
CA ARG A 432 -7.42 28.06 15.70
C ARG A 432 -7.78 27.44 17.06
N GLU A 433 -8.70 26.51 17.07
CA GLU A 433 -9.06 25.79 18.30
C GLU A 433 -7.96 24.81 18.75
N ALA A 434 -7.31 24.12 17.82
CA ALA A 434 -6.15 23.26 18.11
C ALA A 434 -5.02 24.08 18.79
N GLU A 435 -4.70 25.26 18.26
CA GLU A 435 -3.71 26.16 18.84
C GLU A 435 -4.03 26.55 20.28
N LYS A 436 -5.31 26.94 20.57
CA LYS A 436 -5.77 27.25 21.93
C LYS A 436 -5.61 26.08 22.91
N ARG A 437 -5.68 24.85 22.41
CA ARG A 437 -5.51 23.63 23.21
C ARG A 437 -4.05 23.18 23.33
N GLY A 438 -3.09 23.95 22.82
CA GLY A 438 -1.67 23.59 22.81
C GLY A 438 -1.30 22.50 21.79
N LEU A 439 -2.17 22.25 20.81
CA LEU A 439 -1.91 21.37 19.68
C LEU A 439 -1.29 22.17 18.52
N ASP A 440 -0.54 21.49 17.65
CA ASP A 440 0.07 22.13 16.48
C ASP A 440 -0.99 22.41 15.38
N PRO A 441 -1.33 23.68 15.08
CA PRO A 441 -2.35 24.04 14.10
C PRO A 441 -1.93 23.74 12.66
N ASN A 442 -0.65 23.42 12.41
CA ASN A 442 -0.10 23.09 11.10
C ASN A 442 0.17 21.58 10.92
N LYS A 443 -0.26 20.76 11.88
CA LYS A 443 -0.16 19.31 11.85
C LYS A 443 -1.53 18.66 11.89
N TRP A 444 -1.80 17.75 10.94
CA TRP A 444 -3.10 17.10 10.84
C TRP A 444 -3.28 15.99 11.88
N PHE A 445 -2.52 14.88 11.72
CA PHE A 445 -2.69 13.71 12.57
C PHE A 445 -2.40 13.99 14.04
N ASN A 446 -3.33 13.57 14.90
CA ASN A 446 -3.31 13.78 16.35
C ASN A 446 -3.27 15.24 16.81
N ASN A 447 -3.55 16.20 15.93
CA ASN A 447 -3.64 17.62 16.23
C ASN A 447 -4.98 18.19 15.72
N VAL A 448 -5.03 18.82 14.54
CA VAL A 448 -6.26 19.41 14.01
C VAL A 448 -7.33 18.35 13.73
N GLU A 449 -6.94 17.17 13.39
CA GLU A 449 -7.82 16.00 13.25
C GLU A 449 -8.69 15.76 14.48
N LEU A 450 -8.15 15.93 15.70
CA LEU A 450 -8.90 15.76 16.95
C LEU A 450 -10.06 16.72 17.04
N VAL A 451 -9.80 17.99 16.74
CA VAL A 451 -10.79 19.07 16.80
C VAL A 451 -11.86 18.86 15.73
N ILE A 452 -11.47 18.48 14.51
CA ILE A 452 -12.43 18.16 13.44
C ILE A 452 -13.32 16.97 13.85
N ALA A 453 -12.74 15.91 14.41
CA ALA A 453 -13.52 14.76 14.87
C ALA A 453 -14.60 15.15 15.91
N GLU A 454 -14.30 16.10 16.80
CA GLU A 454 -15.21 16.58 17.83
C GLU A 454 -16.26 17.56 17.29
N GLN A 455 -15.84 18.56 16.50
CA GLN A 455 -16.70 19.67 16.11
C GLN A 455 -17.50 19.42 14.82
N VAL A 456 -16.93 18.68 13.86
CA VAL A 456 -17.54 18.40 12.55
C VAL A 456 -18.08 16.97 12.48
N GLY A 457 -17.31 16.00 12.98
CA GLY A 457 -17.68 14.59 12.99
C GLY A 457 -16.55 13.69 12.50
N THR A 458 -16.84 12.38 12.41
CA THR A 458 -15.84 11.36 12.09
C THR A 458 -15.58 11.19 10.59
N GLU A 459 -16.45 11.72 9.74
CA GLU A 459 -16.36 11.55 8.28
C GLU A 459 -15.06 12.13 7.72
N THR A 460 -14.75 13.38 8.02
CA THR A 460 -13.54 14.03 7.50
C THR A 460 -12.22 13.40 8.00
N PRO A 461 -12.04 13.11 9.29
CA PRO A 461 -10.87 12.34 9.74
C PRO A 461 -10.73 10.99 9.04
N THR A 462 -11.82 10.26 8.86
CA THR A 462 -11.84 8.98 8.16
C THR A 462 -11.46 9.14 6.69
N TYR A 463 -12.01 10.14 6.02
CA TYR A 463 -11.70 10.48 4.63
C TYR A 463 -10.20 10.75 4.43
N VAL A 464 -9.61 11.63 5.25
CA VAL A 464 -8.17 11.95 5.16
C VAL A 464 -7.30 10.73 5.47
N ARG A 465 -7.68 9.92 6.47
CA ARG A 465 -6.96 8.68 6.81
C ARG A 465 -7.01 7.65 5.69
N ASN A 466 -8.15 7.49 5.03
CA ASN A 466 -8.28 6.58 3.89
C ASN A 466 -7.40 7.02 2.72
N ILE A 467 -7.39 8.30 2.37
CA ILE A 467 -6.51 8.83 1.32
C ILE A 467 -5.04 8.55 1.67
N TYR A 468 -4.64 8.84 2.91
CA TYR A 468 -3.27 8.57 3.36
C TYR A 468 -2.91 7.08 3.29
N LYS A 469 -3.84 6.19 3.67
CA LYS A 469 -3.69 4.74 3.56
C LYS A 469 -3.47 4.31 2.10
N TYR A 470 -4.30 4.78 1.17
CA TYR A 470 -4.14 4.47 -0.26
C TYR A 470 -2.82 5.03 -0.82
N TYR A 471 -2.43 6.23 -0.43
CA TYR A 471 -1.14 6.80 -0.81
C TYR A 471 0.03 5.93 -0.38
N VAL A 472 0.04 5.48 0.88
CA VAL A 472 1.08 4.58 1.39
C VAL A 472 1.09 3.27 0.59
N ALA A 473 -0.06 2.66 0.37
CA ALA A 473 -0.18 1.44 -0.42
C ALA A 473 0.37 1.62 -1.84
N TYR A 474 -0.01 2.68 -2.54
CA TYR A 474 0.48 2.97 -3.90
C TYR A 474 1.99 3.16 -3.96
N LYS A 475 2.52 4.01 -3.07
CA LYS A 475 3.96 4.31 -3.04
C LYS A 475 4.81 3.07 -2.80
N LEU A 476 4.41 2.22 -1.87
CA LEU A 476 5.14 1.00 -1.53
C LEU A 476 4.96 -0.09 -2.58
N THR A 477 3.76 -0.22 -3.13
CA THR A 477 3.46 -1.21 -4.18
C THR A 477 4.25 -0.95 -5.46
N LEU A 478 4.32 0.31 -5.92
CA LEU A 478 5.11 0.67 -7.11
C LEU A 478 6.60 0.39 -6.90
N GLY A 479 7.12 0.64 -5.70
CA GLY A 479 8.51 0.30 -5.35
C GLY A 479 8.75 -1.22 -5.39
N ALA A 480 7.87 -2.01 -4.78
CA ALA A 480 7.97 -3.46 -4.77
C ALA A 480 7.83 -4.08 -6.17
N GLN A 481 6.94 -3.55 -7.02
CA GLN A 481 6.81 -3.99 -8.42
C GLN A 481 8.10 -3.75 -9.21
N ALA A 482 8.71 -2.57 -9.09
CA ALA A 482 9.96 -2.25 -9.76
C ALA A 482 11.11 -3.15 -9.29
N GLU A 483 11.18 -3.48 -7.99
CA GLU A 483 12.14 -4.44 -7.45
C GLU A 483 11.91 -5.85 -8.00
N ALA A 484 10.65 -6.32 -8.04
CA ALA A 484 10.29 -7.63 -8.58
C ALA A 484 10.61 -7.76 -10.09
N GLU A 485 10.30 -6.74 -10.89
CA GLU A 485 10.64 -6.71 -12.33
C GLU A 485 12.16 -6.77 -12.55
N LYS A 486 12.91 -5.99 -11.78
CA LYS A 486 14.39 -6.04 -11.81
C LYS A 486 14.92 -7.41 -11.42
N ALA A 487 14.35 -8.04 -10.39
CA ALA A 487 14.73 -9.36 -9.95
C ALA A 487 14.44 -10.43 -11.01
N ARG A 488 13.27 -10.40 -11.68
CA ARG A 488 12.93 -11.31 -12.80
C ARG A 488 13.95 -11.21 -13.93
N SER A 489 14.37 -10.00 -14.29
CA SER A 489 15.36 -9.81 -15.37
C SER A 489 16.74 -10.38 -15.03
N GLN A 490 17.07 -10.51 -13.74
CA GLN A 490 18.34 -11.08 -13.29
C GLN A 490 18.35 -12.63 -13.30
N VAL A 491 17.19 -13.27 -13.12
CA VAL A 491 17.06 -14.74 -13.07
C VAL A 491 16.91 -15.35 -14.46
N VAL A 492 16.29 -14.62 -15.39
CA VAL A 492 16.19 -15.04 -16.80
C VAL A 492 17.44 -14.58 -17.54
N PRO A 493 18.31 -15.49 -18.03
CA PRO A 493 19.44 -15.09 -18.86
C PRO A 493 18.88 -14.37 -20.10
N SER A 494 19.46 -13.22 -20.44
CA SER A 494 19.22 -12.57 -21.72
C SER A 494 19.48 -13.59 -22.82
N SER A 495 18.43 -14.03 -23.50
CA SER A 495 18.55 -14.82 -24.71
C SER A 495 19.29 -13.96 -25.74
N GLY A 496 20.61 -14.17 -25.84
CA GLY A 496 21.43 -13.62 -26.92
C GLY A 496 21.07 -14.24 -28.26
#